data_e7fa5640a6339b38af77af24e9282be2
#
_entry.id   e7fa5640a6339b38af77af24e9282be2
#
_cell.length_a   1.000
_cell.length_b   1.000
_cell.length_c   1.000
_cell.angle_alpha   90.00
_cell.angle_beta   90.00
_cell.angle_gamma   90.00
#
_symmetry.space_group_name_H-M   'P 1'
#
loop_
_entity.id
_entity.type
_entity.pdbx_description
1 polymer ?
#
loop_
_entity_poly.entity_id
_entity_poly.type
_entity_poly.pdbx_seq_one_letter_code
_entity_poly.pdbx_strand_id
1 'polypeptide(L)'
;DRCTMQCGDSHIFIAGDADDERPLLAEAADQGRIAGDNAGRFPDVRPGLRRTALTIAFTEPQVATAGESYRELCAAGKPKFALGMVSFENQGRSRVMLQNHGMLRVYGEYGSGRFLGAEMVGPRAEHFGHLLAWACQARMTVDQMLEMPFYHPVIEEGLRTALRHLHEELAKGAPDIGMPNDAPGV
;
A
#
# COMPACT_ATOMS: atom_id res chain seq x y z
N ASP A 1 -14.84 4.13 -16.70
CA ASP A 1 -15.12 3.95 -15.27
C ASP A 1 -14.15 2.92 -14.68
N ARG A 2 -13.50 3.24 -13.56
CA ARG A 2 -12.42 2.43 -12.96
C ARG A 2 -12.88 1.12 -12.33
N CYS A 3 -14.16 0.95 -12.07
CA CYS A 3 -14.69 -0.28 -11.48
C CYS A 3 -15.31 -1.20 -12.52
N THR A 4 -15.77 -0.64 -13.64
CA THR A 4 -16.42 -1.38 -14.71
C THR A 4 -15.55 -1.53 -15.96
N MET A 5 -14.49 -0.73 -16.09
CA MET A 5 -13.64 -0.57 -17.27
C MET A 5 -14.41 -0.05 -18.52
N GLN A 6 -15.62 0.48 -18.34
CA GLN A 6 -16.47 1.00 -19.41
C GLN A 6 -16.08 2.42 -19.81
N CYS A 7 -16.05 2.71 -21.10
CA CYS A 7 -15.84 4.05 -21.65
C CYS A 7 -17.17 4.82 -21.74
N GLY A 8 -17.45 5.68 -20.77
CA GLY A 8 -18.75 6.35 -20.66
C GLY A 8 -19.89 5.33 -20.55
N ASP A 9 -20.97 5.53 -21.31
CA ASP A 9 -22.11 4.62 -21.38
C ASP A 9 -22.07 3.73 -22.65
N SER A 10 -20.93 3.68 -23.31
CA SER A 10 -20.76 2.92 -24.57
C SER A 10 -20.57 1.43 -24.34
N HIS A 11 -20.60 0.65 -25.42
CA HIS A 11 -20.26 -0.77 -25.41
C HIS A 11 -18.74 -1.03 -25.53
N ILE A 12 -17.92 0.02 -25.34
CA ILE A 12 -16.46 -0.07 -25.41
C ILE A 12 -15.91 -0.16 -24.00
N PHE A 13 -15.00 -1.10 -23.78
CA PHE A 13 -14.28 -1.33 -22.54
C PHE A 13 -12.77 -1.20 -22.80
N ILE A 14 -12.03 -0.62 -21.84
CA ILE A 14 -10.59 -0.44 -21.92
C ILE A 14 -9.91 -1.07 -20.70
N ALA A 15 -8.74 -1.67 -20.90
CA ALA A 15 -7.99 -2.31 -19.81
C ALA A 15 -6.47 -2.26 -20.08
N GLY A 16 -5.71 -2.37 -19.02
CA GLY A 16 -4.24 -2.40 -19.07
C GLY A 16 -3.64 -1.03 -19.30
N ASP A 17 -2.43 -0.97 -19.79
CA ASP A 17 -1.62 0.23 -19.93
C ASP A 17 -2.29 1.32 -20.79
N ALA A 18 -3.30 0.94 -21.57
CA ALA A 18 -4.06 1.87 -22.40
C ALA A 18 -4.99 2.81 -21.60
N ASP A 19 -5.32 2.50 -20.34
CA ASP A 19 -6.15 3.34 -19.49
C ASP A 19 -5.38 4.39 -18.69
N ASP A 20 -4.04 4.38 -18.79
CA ASP A 20 -3.09 5.29 -18.13
C ASP A 20 -3.23 5.36 -16.59
N GLU A 21 -3.81 4.32 -15.97
CA GLU A 21 -3.98 4.30 -14.52
C GLU A 21 -2.72 3.76 -13.80
N ARG A 22 -2.36 2.52 -14.09
CA ARG A 22 -1.19 1.84 -13.51
C ARG A 22 -0.64 0.81 -14.49
N PRO A 23 0.48 1.08 -15.15
CA PRO A 23 1.06 0.18 -16.16
C PRO A 23 1.77 -1.02 -15.48
N LEU A 24 0.99 -1.93 -14.92
CA LEU A 24 1.46 -3.13 -14.23
C LEU A 24 0.71 -4.36 -14.74
N LEU A 25 1.43 -5.45 -14.98
CA LEU A 25 0.83 -6.69 -15.50
C LEU A 25 -0.32 -7.23 -14.64
N ALA A 26 -0.19 -7.17 -13.31
CA ALA A 26 -1.24 -7.62 -12.41
C ALA A 26 -2.50 -6.74 -12.49
N GLU A 27 -2.35 -5.43 -12.62
CA GLU A 27 -3.45 -4.48 -12.84
C GLU A 27 -4.11 -4.73 -14.19
N ALA A 28 -3.32 -4.86 -15.26
CA ALA A 28 -3.82 -5.16 -16.61
C ALA A 28 -4.64 -6.46 -16.64
N ALA A 29 -4.20 -7.49 -15.93
CA ALA A 29 -4.92 -8.77 -15.84
C ALA A 29 -6.27 -8.62 -15.09
N ASP A 30 -6.31 -7.89 -13.98
CA ASP A 30 -7.54 -7.63 -13.23
C ASP A 30 -8.52 -6.76 -14.01
N GLN A 31 -8.03 -5.72 -14.64
CA GLN A 31 -8.83 -4.84 -15.50
C GLN A 31 -9.37 -5.60 -16.70
N GLY A 32 -8.54 -6.41 -17.36
CA GLY A 32 -8.95 -7.25 -18.51
C GLY A 32 -10.05 -8.24 -18.14
N ARG A 33 -9.99 -8.83 -16.94
CA ARG A 33 -11.06 -9.71 -16.44
C ARG A 33 -12.37 -8.93 -16.23
N ILE A 34 -12.31 -7.74 -15.62
CA ILE A 34 -13.50 -6.90 -15.41
C ILE A 34 -14.08 -6.42 -16.75
N ALA A 35 -13.22 -5.93 -17.64
CA ALA A 35 -13.64 -5.49 -18.98
C ALA A 35 -14.30 -6.61 -19.79
N GLY A 36 -13.69 -7.80 -19.81
CA GLY A 36 -14.20 -8.95 -20.55
C GLY A 36 -15.54 -9.45 -20.00
N ASP A 37 -15.68 -9.51 -18.66
CA ASP A 37 -16.92 -9.91 -18.00
C ASP A 37 -18.07 -8.92 -18.33
N ASN A 38 -17.80 -7.61 -18.27
CA ASN A 38 -18.77 -6.59 -18.59
C ASN A 38 -19.09 -6.48 -20.10
N ALA A 39 -18.11 -6.68 -20.97
CA ALA A 39 -18.35 -6.71 -22.40
C ALA A 39 -19.27 -7.89 -22.78
N GLY A 40 -19.09 -9.06 -22.14
CA GLY A 40 -19.91 -10.24 -22.37
C GLY A 40 -21.35 -10.13 -21.88
N ARG A 41 -21.60 -9.25 -20.89
CA ARG A 41 -22.97 -9.08 -20.32
C ARG A 41 -23.63 -7.75 -20.70
N PHE A 42 -22.98 -6.92 -21.52
CA PHE A 42 -23.56 -5.63 -21.92
C PHE A 42 -25.01 -5.79 -22.43
N PRO A 43 -25.97 -4.92 -22.03
CA PRO A 43 -25.82 -3.68 -21.28
C PRO A 43 -25.84 -3.81 -19.73
N ASP A 44 -25.90 -5.01 -19.13
CA ASP A 44 -25.89 -5.23 -17.69
C ASP A 44 -24.46 -5.12 -17.14
N VAL A 45 -23.93 -3.90 -17.08
CA VAL A 45 -22.57 -3.61 -16.60
C VAL A 45 -22.52 -3.55 -15.07
N ARG A 46 -21.54 -4.21 -14.45
CA ARG A 46 -21.38 -4.30 -13.00
C ARG A 46 -19.95 -3.97 -12.56
N PRO A 47 -19.78 -3.32 -11.40
CA PRO A 47 -18.46 -3.08 -10.86
C PRO A 47 -17.75 -4.40 -10.52
N GLY A 48 -16.50 -4.51 -10.93
CA GLY A 48 -15.62 -5.61 -10.57
C GLY A 48 -14.78 -5.30 -9.33
N LEU A 49 -14.23 -6.35 -8.71
CA LEU A 49 -13.31 -6.19 -7.58
C LEU A 49 -11.97 -5.62 -8.08
N ARG A 50 -11.64 -4.43 -7.61
CA ARG A 50 -10.31 -3.86 -7.75
C ARG A 50 -9.48 -4.28 -6.52
N ARG A 51 -8.32 -4.90 -6.77
CA ARG A 51 -7.41 -5.30 -5.70
C ARG A 51 -6.60 -4.11 -5.20
N THR A 52 -6.07 -4.24 -3.98
CA THR A 52 -5.13 -3.27 -3.43
C THR A 52 -3.90 -3.16 -4.33
N ALA A 53 -3.49 -1.93 -4.59
CA ALA A 53 -2.30 -1.66 -5.37
C ALA A 53 -1.05 -2.27 -4.71
N LEU A 54 -0.24 -2.94 -5.53
CA LEU A 54 1.05 -3.49 -5.13
C LEU A 54 2.05 -3.29 -6.26
N THR A 55 3.10 -2.53 -5.99
CA THR A 55 4.19 -2.30 -6.93
C THR A 55 5.49 -2.78 -6.32
N ILE A 56 6.29 -3.52 -7.10
CA ILE A 56 7.60 -4.03 -6.67
C ILE A 56 8.62 -3.74 -7.77
N ALA A 57 9.76 -3.15 -7.38
CA ALA A 57 10.93 -3.05 -8.24
C ALA A 57 12.06 -3.92 -7.66
N PHE A 58 12.55 -4.84 -8.48
CA PHE A 58 13.59 -5.82 -8.11
C PHE A 58 14.99 -5.23 -8.25
N THR A 59 15.20 -4.09 -7.62
CA THR A 59 16.51 -3.44 -7.47
C THR A 59 17.26 -4.00 -6.28
N GLU A 60 18.48 -3.53 -5.99
CA GLU A 60 19.23 -3.86 -4.78
C GLU A 60 19.64 -2.53 -4.09
N PRO A 61 19.02 -2.18 -2.96
CA PRO A 61 17.89 -2.83 -2.30
C PRO A 61 16.58 -2.76 -3.11
N GLN A 62 15.66 -3.69 -2.84
CA GLN A 62 14.34 -3.72 -3.48
C GLN A 62 13.45 -2.56 -3.05
N VAL A 63 12.50 -2.19 -3.91
CA VAL A 63 11.47 -1.18 -3.61
C VAL A 63 10.10 -1.82 -3.69
N ALA A 64 9.23 -1.51 -2.73
CA ALA A 64 7.83 -1.92 -2.76
C ALA A 64 6.90 -0.80 -2.28
N THR A 65 5.74 -0.69 -2.91
CA THR A 65 4.62 0.13 -2.46
C THR A 65 3.37 -0.73 -2.40
N ALA A 66 2.67 -0.69 -1.27
CA ALA A 66 1.42 -1.41 -1.06
C ALA A 66 0.33 -0.46 -0.56
N GLY A 67 -0.86 -0.53 -1.12
CA GLY A 67 -1.95 0.39 -0.79
C GLY A 67 -1.70 1.80 -1.31
N GLU A 68 -2.05 2.82 -0.52
CA GLU A 68 -1.87 4.22 -0.88
C GLU A 68 -0.45 4.68 -0.55
N SER A 69 0.21 5.33 -1.53
CA SER A 69 1.51 5.98 -1.33
C SER A 69 1.37 7.29 -0.54
N TYR A 70 2.46 7.78 0.03
CA TYR A 70 2.51 9.09 0.68
C TYR A 70 1.97 10.21 -0.23
N ARG A 71 2.37 10.19 -1.50
CA ARG A 71 1.93 11.17 -2.50
C ARG A 71 0.41 11.16 -2.70
N GLU A 72 -0.18 9.97 -2.81
CA GLU A 72 -1.63 9.82 -2.95
C GLU A 72 -2.37 10.27 -1.69
N LEU A 73 -1.84 9.97 -0.50
CA LEU A 73 -2.41 10.37 0.79
C LEU A 73 -2.36 11.89 1.00
N CYS A 74 -1.31 12.56 0.53
CA CYS A 74 -1.19 14.02 0.57
C CYS A 74 -2.06 14.72 -0.47
N ALA A 75 -2.55 14.02 -1.49
CA ALA A 75 -3.44 14.61 -2.49
C ALA A 75 -4.72 15.16 -1.83
N ALA A 76 -5.24 16.26 -2.38
CA ALA A 76 -6.37 16.96 -1.81
C ALA A 76 -7.58 16.05 -1.54
N GLY A 77 -8.20 16.21 -0.38
CA GLY A 77 -9.39 15.47 0.02
C GLY A 77 -9.15 14.12 0.70
N LYS A 78 -7.90 13.71 0.89
CA LYS A 78 -7.62 12.51 1.66
C LYS A 78 -7.80 12.76 3.16
N PRO A 79 -8.24 11.75 3.93
CA PRO A 79 -8.33 11.86 5.38
C PRO A 79 -6.94 12.11 5.98
N LYS A 80 -6.91 12.77 7.13
CA LYS A 80 -5.66 12.94 7.88
C LYS A 80 -5.11 11.58 8.27
N PHE A 81 -3.79 11.38 8.11
CA PHE A 81 -3.12 10.12 8.41
C PHE A 81 -1.87 10.34 9.25
N ALA A 82 -1.49 9.32 10.00
CA ALA A 82 -0.24 9.23 10.72
C ALA A 82 0.77 8.40 9.95
N LEU A 83 2.06 8.62 10.24
CA LEU A 83 3.18 7.91 9.64
C LEU A 83 3.98 7.20 10.73
N GLY A 84 4.18 5.89 10.57
CA GLY A 84 5.15 5.11 11.32
C GLY A 84 6.31 4.71 10.42
N MET A 85 7.50 4.52 11.01
CA MET A 85 8.68 4.17 10.22
C MET A 85 9.67 3.31 11.00
N VAL A 86 10.51 2.58 10.25
CA VAL A 86 11.68 1.87 10.77
C VAL A 86 12.82 1.93 9.76
N SER A 87 14.04 2.15 10.26
CA SER A 87 15.28 1.92 9.48
C SER A 87 15.72 0.47 9.64
N PHE A 88 16.17 -0.16 8.56
CA PHE A 88 16.75 -1.50 8.62
C PHE A 88 18.21 -1.52 9.09
N GLU A 89 18.85 -0.37 9.26
CA GLU A 89 20.25 -0.25 9.67
C GLU A 89 20.57 -1.04 10.94
N ASN A 90 19.68 -0.97 11.94
CA ASN A 90 19.83 -1.63 13.22
C ASN A 90 18.84 -2.79 13.46
N GLN A 91 18.10 -3.20 12.44
CA GLN A 91 17.22 -4.36 12.53
C GLN A 91 18.06 -5.65 12.60
N GLY A 92 17.82 -6.49 13.61
CA GLY A 92 18.70 -7.61 13.95
C GLY A 92 18.95 -8.60 12.79
N ARG A 93 17.89 -9.05 12.12
CA ARG A 93 18.01 -10.02 11.02
C ARG A 93 18.66 -9.41 9.78
N SER A 94 18.37 -8.15 9.44
CA SER A 94 18.99 -7.47 8.31
C SER A 94 20.51 -7.31 8.49
N ARG A 95 20.95 -7.06 9.73
CA ARG A 95 22.38 -7.02 10.06
C ARG A 95 23.04 -8.39 9.91
N VAL A 96 22.40 -9.45 10.36
CA VAL A 96 22.91 -10.83 10.19
C VAL A 96 23.02 -11.20 8.71
N MET A 97 22.09 -10.72 7.89
CA MET A 97 22.09 -10.93 6.43
C MET A 97 23.06 -10.02 5.69
N LEU A 98 23.69 -9.03 6.36
CA LEU A 98 24.51 -7.98 5.74
C LEU A 98 23.74 -7.18 4.66
N GLN A 99 22.42 -7.02 4.83
CA GLN A 99 21.50 -6.31 3.96
C GLN A 99 20.71 -5.27 4.78
N ASN A 100 21.41 -4.48 5.58
CA ASN A 100 20.81 -3.57 6.57
C ASN A 100 20.70 -2.13 6.07
N HIS A 101 20.34 -1.95 4.80
CA HIS A 101 20.10 -0.63 4.20
C HIS A 101 18.63 -0.45 3.84
N GLY A 102 18.15 0.78 4.04
CA GLY A 102 16.81 1.16 3.66
C GLY A 102 15.86 1.40 4.83
N MET A 103 14.60 1.63 4.49
CA MET A 103 13.55 1.94 5.46
C MET A 103 12.18 1.44 4.99
N LEU A 104 11.29 1.29 5.95
CA LEU A 104 9.87 1.06 5.73
C LEU A 104 9.09 2.22 6.35
N ARG A 105 8.16 2.80 5.59
CA ARG A 105 7.13 3.73 6.05
C ARG A 105 5.77 3.07 5.97
N VAL A 106 4.94 3.28 6.97
CA VAL A 106 3.57 2.75 7.08
C VAL A 106 2.61 3.87 7.42
N TYR A 107 1.40 3.83 6.88
CA TYR A 107 0.41 4.88 6.99
C TYR A 107 -0.88 4.38 7.62
N GLY A 108 -1.45 5.15 8.55
CA GLY A 108 -2.70 4.82 9.23
C GLY A 108 -3.64 6.01 9.31
N GLU A 109 -4.93 5.76 9.16
CA GLU A 109 -5.99 6.77 9.21
C GLU A 109 -6.27 7.18 10.65
N TYR A 110 -6.23 8.49 10.94
CA TYR A 110 -6.67 8.97 12.24
C TYR A 110 -8.14 8.67 12.50
N GLY A 111 -8.46 8.35 13.73
CA GLY A 111 -9.81 8.03 14.18
C GLY A 111 -10.20 6.57 13.99
N SER A 112 -10.03 6.02 12.80
CA SER A 112 -10.35 4.60 12.53
C SER A 112 -9.22 3.64 12.86
N GLY A 113 -7.96 4.12 12.89
CA GLY A 113 -6.76 3.29 13.00
C GLY A 113 -6.52 2.38 11.79
N ARG A 114 -7.27 2.56 10.69
CA ARG A 114 -7.16 1.71 9.50
C ARG A 114 -5.79 1.88 8.85
N PHE A 115 -5.16 0.77 8.50
CA PHE A 115 -3.95 0.74 7.72
C PHE A 115 -4.25 1.13 6.26
N LEU A 116 -3.56 2.15 5.75
CA LEU A 116 -3.82 2.74 4.43
C LEU A 116 -2.83 2.28 3.38
N GLY A 117 -1.58 2.08 3.75
CA GLY A 117 -0.54 1.73 2.81
C GLY A 117 0.86 1.79 3.41
N ALA A 118 1.83 1.48 2.57
CA ALA A 118 3.24 1.48 2.95
C ALA A 118 4.15 1.66 1.73
N GLU A 119 5.32 2.22 1.98
CA GLU A 119 6.42 2.34 1.03
C GLU A 119 7.70 1.83 1.67
N MET A 120 8.44 1.03 0.94
CA MET A 120 9.67 0.41 1.44
C MET A 120 10.78 0.47 0.40
N VAL A 121 11.97 0.79 0.85
CA VAL A 121 13.23 0.48 0.19
C VAL A 121 14.03 -0.37 1.15
N GLY A 122 14.36 -1.60 0.79
CA GLY A 122 15.09 -2.46 1.72
C GLY A 122 15.11 -3.93 1.31
N PRO A 123 15.69 -4.77 2.18
CA PRO A 123 15.80 -6.19 1.90
C PRO A 123 14.43 -6.89 1.94
N ARG A 124 14.22 -7.79 0.97
CA ARG A 124 12.98 -8.60 0.91
C ARG A 124 11.69 -7.76 0.79
N ALA A 125 11.76 -6.58 0.17
CA ALA A 125 10.60 -5.71 0.02
C ALA A 125 9.44 -6.38 -0.73
N GLU A 126 9.73 -7.33 -1.60
CA GLU A 126 8.73 -8.16 -2.29
C GLU A 126 7.82 -8.94 -1.32
N HIS A 127 8.39 -9.50 -0.24
CA HIS A 127 7.60 -10.24 0.75
C HIS A 127 6.79 -9.29 1.65
N PHE A 128 7.39 -8.19 2.10
CA PHE A 128 6.67 -7.14 2.82
C PHE A 128 5.52 -6.59 2.01
N GLY A 129 5.76 -6.31 0.72
CA GLY A 129 4.74 -5.79 -0.19
C GLY A 129 3.49 -6.65 -0.21
N HIS A 130 3.64 -7.98 -0.32
CA HIS A 130 2.50 -8.90 -0.31
C HIS A 130 1.75 -8.89 1.02
N LEU A 131 2.47 -9.00 2.16
CA LEU A 131 1.89 -8.93 3.50
C LEU A 131 1.06 -7.65 3.68
N LEU A 132 1.64 -6.51 3.31
CA LEU A 132 1.04 -5.19 3.48
C LEU A 132 -0.15 -4.98 2.52
N ALA A 133 -0.04 -5.46 1.28
CA ALA A 133 -1.17 -5.42 0.34
C ALA A 133 -2.35 -6.26 0.83
N TRP A 134 -2.11 -7.43 1.43
CA TRP A 134 -3.16 -8.25 2.01
C TRP A 134 -3.80 -7.58 3.22
N ALA A 135 -3.02 -6.95 4.08
CA ALA A 135 -3.54 -6.18 5.22
C ALA A 135 -4.43 -5.01 4.75
N CYS A 136 -4.00 -4.26 3.73
CA CYS A 136 -4.82 -3.22 3.10
C CYS A 136 -6.11 -3.79 2.49
N GLN A 137 -6.01 -4.89 1.73
CA GLN A 137 -7.15 -5.54 1.09
C GLN A 137 -8.17 -6.03 2.11
N ALA A 138 -7.70 -6.55 3.24
CA ALA A 138 -8.53 -6.99 4.36
C ALA A 138 -9.04 -5.81 5.23
N ARG A 139 -8.63 -4.56 4.93
CA ARG A 139 -8.99 -3.36 5.68
C ARG A 139 -8.63 -3.46 7.18
N MET A 140 -7.51 -4.09 7.49
CA MET A 140 -7.05 -4.25 8.86
C MET A 140 -6.75 -2.89 9.50
N THR A 141 -6.98 -2.80 10.81
CA THR A 141 -6.46 -1.71 11.62
C THR A 141 -5.02 -2.00 12.05
N VAL A 142 -4.28 -0.95 12.44
CA VAL A 142 -2.92 -1.08 12.97
C VAL A 142 -2.89 -1.99 14.21
N ASP A 143 -3.92 -1.90 15.07
CA ASP A 143 -4.04 -2.76 16.25
C ASP A 143 -4.21 -4.24 15.85
N GLN A 144 -5.10 -4.53 14.92
CA GLN A 144 -5.27 -5.89 14.39
C GLN A 144 -3.97 -6.44 13.80
N MET A 145 -3.19 -5.61 13.09
CA MET A 145 -1.89 -6.02 12.54
C MET A 145 -0.87 -6.29 13.65
N LEU A 146 -0.89 -5.54 14.75
CA LEU A 146 0.00 -5.75 15.90
C LEU A 146 -0.35 -7.02 16.70
N GLU A 147 -1.59 -7.49 16.64
CA GLU A 147 -2.05 -8.75 17.22
C GLU A 147 -1.63 -9.98 16.40
N MET A 148 -1.19 -9.79 15.14
CA MET A 148 -0.73 -10.91 14.32
C MET A 148 0.59 -11.48 14.85
N PRO A 149 0.84 -12.80 14.64
CA PRO A 149 2.07 -13.43 15.10
C PRO A 149 3.28 -12.93 14.31
N PHE A 150 4.35 -12.61 15.04
CA PHE A 150 5.68 -12.32 14.48
C PHE A 150 6.66 -13.33 15.02
N TYR A 151 7.38 -14.00 14.12
CA TYR A 151 8.44 -14.92 14.50
C TYR A 151 9.74 -14.16 14.85
N HIS A 152 10.68 -14.83 15.52
CA HIS A 152 12.01 -14.29 15.82
C HIS A 152 13.08 -15.37 15.58
N PRO A 153 14.21 -15.05 14.94
CA PRO A 153 14.64 -13.77 14.38
C PRO A 153 14.29 -13.68 12.88
N VAL A 154 13.44 -12.74 12.50
CA VAL A 154 13.06 -12.49 11.10
C VAL A 154 13.13 -11.00 10.76
N ILE A 155 13.15 -10.70 9.48
CA ILE A 155 13.23 -9.31 9.02
C ILE A 155 11.87 -8.59 9.22
N GLU A 156 10.77 -9.32 9.22
CA GLU A 156 9.40 -8.82 9.42
C GLU A 156 9.19 -8.19 10.81
N GLU A 157 10.09 -8.41 11.78
CA GLU A 157 10.08 -7.66 13.04
C GLU A 157 10.28 -6.15 12.82
N GLY A 158 10.88 -5.76 11.69
CA GLY A 158 10.93 -4.37 11.25
C GLY A 158 9.54 -3.80 11.01
N LEU A 159 8.63 -4.57 10.40
CA LEU A 159 7.24 -4.16 10.25
C LEU A 159 6.57 -3.93 11.61
N ARG A 160 6.75 -4.85 12.54
CA ARG A 160 6.21 -4.70 13.90
C ARG A 160 6.70 -3.41 14.57
N THR A 161 7.97 -3.05 14.36
CA THR A 161 8.55 -1.82 14.89
C THR A 161 7.91 -0.58 14.24
N ALA A 162 7.74 -0.58 12.92
CA ALA A 162 7.07 0.52 12.21
C ALA A 162 5.60 0.66 12.62
N LEU A 163 4.88 -0.45 12.81
CA LEU A 163 3.48 -0.44 13.27
C LEU A 163 3.35 0.07 14.70
N ARG A 164 4.27 -0.24 15.60
CA ARG A 164 4.27 0.33 16.97
C ARG A 164 4.47 1.84 16.93
N HIS A 165 5.41 2.32 16.13
CA HIS A 165 5.59 3.75 15.93
C HIS A 165 4.33 4.41 15.35
N LEU A 166 3.70 3.79 14.34
CA LEU A 166 2.44 4.27 13.78
C LEU A 166 1.31 4.30 14.81
N HIS A 167 1.18 3.26 15.64
CA HIS A 167 0.19 3.20 16.73
C HIS A 167 0.38 4.35 17.72
N GLU A 168 1.62 4.65 18.12
CA GLU A 168 1.94 5.77 18.99
C GLU A 168 1.58 7.12 18.35
N GLU A 169 1.83 7.30 17.06
CA GLU A 169 1.46 8.52 16.33
C GLU A 169 -0.06 8.68 16.20
N LEU A 170 -0.78 7.59 15.92
CA LEU A 170 -2.25 7.60 15.88
C LEU A 170 -2.88 7.95 17.22
N ALA A 171 -2.28 7.49 18.34
CA ALA A 171 -2.75 7.78 19.70
C ALA A 171 -2.64 9.27 20.08
N LYS A 172 -1.74 10.02 19.44
CA LYS A 172 -1.60 11.49 19.66
C LYS A 172 -2.77 12.27 19.07
N GLY A 173 -3.56 11.66 18.19
CA GLY A 173 -4.66 12.32 17.46
C GLY A 173 -4.17 13.16 16.27
N ALA A 174 -5.10 13.52 15.42
CA ALA A 174 -4.79 14.35 14.25
C ALA A 174 -4.33 15.75 14.70
N PRO A 175 -3.23 16.28 14.14
CA PRO A 175 -2.78 17.63 14.46
C PRO A 175 -3.81 18.66 13.99
N ASP A 176 -4.04 19.71 14.79
CA ASP A 176 -4.94 20.81 14.45
C ASP A 176 -4.43 21.68 13.30
N ILE A 177 -3.14 21.61 13.03
CA ILE A 177 -2.47 22.36 11.96
C ILE A 177 -2.29 21.43 10.76
N GLY A 178 -2.60 21.93 9.57
CA GLY A 178 -2.43 21.15 8.34
C GLY A 178 -1.08 20.46 8.26
N MET A 179 -1.06 19.26 7.70
CA MET A 179 0.16 18.46 7.55
C MET A 179 1.29 19.32 6.98
N PRO A 180 2.49 19.31 7.56
CA PRO A 180 3.62 19.95 6.92
C PRO A 180 3.83 19.34 5.54
N ASN A 181 3.86 20.17 4.51
CA ASN A 181 4.15 19.75 3.13
C ASN A 181 5.59 19.22 2.96
N ASP A 182 6.37 19.22 4.03
CA ASP A 182 7.79 18.88 4.02
C ASP A 182 8.04 17.55 4.74
N ALA A 183 7.69 16.45 4.09
CA ALA A 183 8.34 15.20 4.47
C ALA A 183 9.79 15.27 3.97
N PRO A 184 10.81 15.05 4.81
CA PRO A 184 12.19 15.03 4.36
C PRO A 184 12.35 13.94 3.30
N GLY A 185 12.74 14.33 2.10
CA GLY A 185 13.05 13.41 1.00
C GLY A 185 12.05 13.39 -0.16
N VAL A 186 11.29 14.46 -0.41
CA VAL A 186 10.62 14.70 -1.69
C VAL A 186 11.46 15.68 -2.52
#